data_e47d2cefdd777494f02a09a94d1da28d
#
_entry.id   e47d2cefdd777494f02a09a94d1da28d
#
_cell.length_a   1.000
_cell.length_b   1.000
_cell.length_c   1.000
_cell.angle_alpha   90.00
_cell.angle_beta   90.00
_cell.angle_gamma   90.00
#
_symmetry.space_group_name_H-M   'P 1'
#
loop_
_entity.id
_entity.type
_entity.pdbx_description
1 polymer ?
#
loop_
_entity_poly.entity_id
_entity_poly.type
_entity_poly.pdbx_seq_one_letter_code
_entity_poly.pdbx_strand_id
1 'polypeptide(L)'
;NVARKALPFRGWKSKYPVFNKENPDGRFHSSDVPHEILKCLNYINEKRPEIKTIVIDDYQYTMANEYMRRANETGFKKFTEIAQNAWSVINAVKAMREDLLVVFMMHSEVTFDAHGNKVTKAKTIGKMMDNVVTLEGMFTIVLYTDVTKGENGMEYSFITQNDGANTGKAPKDMFGSVKIPNDLKLVADTIEEYNN
;
A
#
# COMPACT_ATOMS: atom_id res chain seq x y z
N ASN A 1 -6.53 7.14 4.15
CA ASN A 1 -6.20 6.41 5.39
C ASN A 1 -7.27 5.34 5.65
N VAL A 2 -6.89 4.06 5.53
CA VAL A 2 -7.83 2.93 5.65
C VAL A 2 -8.15 2.63 7.11
N ALA A 3 -7.16 2.68 7.98
CA ALA A 3 -7.36 2.41 9.41
C ALA A 3 -8.11 3.52 10.17
N ARG A 4 -8.50 4.61 9.48
CA ARG A 4 -9.25 5.76 10.03
C ARG A 4 -8.57 6.47 11.21
N LYS A 5 -7.25 6.36 11.31
CA LYS A 5 -6.45 7.03 12.34
C LYS A 5 -6.36 8.54 12.05
N ALA A 6 -6.31 9.36 13.10
CA ALA A 6 -5.93 10.76 12.97
C ALA A 6 -4.44 10.88 12.60
N LEU A 7 -4.07 11.91 11.85
CA LEU A 7 -2.65 12.20 11.64
C LEU A 7 -2.03 12.73 12.94
N PRO A 8 -0.75 12.39 13.24
CA PRO A 8 -0.16 12.58 14.58
C PRO A 8 0.33 14.00 14.87
N PHE A 9 -0.26 15.03 14.27
CA PHE A 9 0.14 16.42 14.50
C PHE A 9 -1.05 17.37 14.53
N ARG A 10 -0.92 18.46 15.30
CA ARG A 10 -1.97 19.47 15.44
C ARG A 10 -2.22 20.19 14.12
N GLY A 11 -3.47 20.53 13.85
CA GLY A 11 -3.85 21.27 12.64
C GLY A 11 -3.82 20.45 11.36
N TRP A 12 -3.68 19.12 11.44
CA TRP A 12 -3.63 18.28 10.25
C TRP A 12 -4.85 18.44 9.34
N LYS A 13 -6.06 18.65 9.90
CA LYS A 13 -7.29 18.87 9.13
C LYS A 13 -7.26 20.14 8.29
N SER A 14 -6.57 21.19 8.76
CA SER A 14 -6.37 22.42 7.98
C SER A 14 -5.34 22.22 6.87
N LYS A 15 -4.29 21.44 7.14
CA LYS A 15 -3.25 21.13 6.16
C LYS A 15 -3.72 20.13 5.10
N TYR A 16 -4.52 19.15 5.52
CA TYR A 16 -5.11 18.11 4.67
C TYR A 16 -6.64 18.10 4.85
N PRO A 17 -7.36 19.02 4.21
CA PRO A 17 -8.81 19.06 4.28
C PRO A 17 -9.42 17.75 3.82
N VAL A 18 -10.50 17.34 4.51
CA VAL A 18 -11.16 16.08 4.20
C VAL A 18 -11.86 16.18 2.84
N PHE A 19 -11.60 15.22 1.99
CA PHE A 19 -12.28 15.02 0.72
C PHE A 19 -13.69 14.48 0.96
N ASN A 20 -14.70 15.19 0.50
CA ASN A 20 -16.10 14.80 0.52
C ASN A 20 -16.88 15.59 -0.54
N LYS A 21 -18.22 15.46 -0.58
CA LYS A 21 -19.06 16.15 -1.57
C LYS A 21 -19.03 17.67 -1.42
N GLU A 22 -18.95 18.17 -0.18
CA GLU A 22 -18.88 19.59 0.14
C GLU A 22 -17.48 20.17 -0.11
N ASN A 23 -16.44 19.32 -0.08
CA ASN A 23 -15.05 19.70 -0.30
C ASN A 23 -14.36 18.73 -1.28
N PRO A 24 -14.64 18.84 -2.58
CA PRO A 24 -14.06 17.97 -3.60
C PRO A 24 -12.55 18.20 -3.82
N ASP A 25 -12.00 19.32 -3.31
CA ASP A 25 -10.57 19.65 -3.35
C ASP A 25 -9.80 19.12 -2.15
N GLY A 26 -10.46 18.43 -1.24
CA GLY A 26 -9.84 17.80 -0.09
C GLY A 26 -8.71 16.85 -0.49
N ARG A 27 -7.73 16.71 0.40
CA ARG A 27 -6.53 15.86 0.19
C ARG A 27 -6.44 14.69 1.16
N PHE A 28 -7.42 14.51 2.01
CA PHE A 28 -7.49 13.43 2.98
C PHE A 28 -8.82 12.69 2.86
N HIS A 29 -8.76 11.42 2.53
CA HIS A 29 -9.93 10.53 2.52
C HIS A 29 -9.75 9.43 3.56
N SER A 30 -10.83 9.03 4.23
CA SER A 30 -10.80 7.98 5.24
C SER A 30 -11.93 6.99 5.00
N SER A 31 -11.59 5.82 4.50
CA SER A 31 -12.51 4.72 4.30
C SER A 31 -11.75 3.38 4.29
N ASP A 32 -12.37 2.36 4.88
CA ASP A 32 -11.94 0.96 4.83
C ASP A 32 -12.84 0.11 3.91
N VAL A 33 -13.73 0.76 3.16
CA VAL A 33 -14.66 0.12 2.23
C VAL A 33 -14.06 0.19 0.81
N PRO A 34 -13.71 -0.95 0.18
CA PRO A 34 -13.06 -0.99 -1.13
C PRO A 34 -13.80 -0.18 -2.20
N HIS A 35 -15.13 -0.25 -2.26
CA HIS A 35 -15.92 0.50 -3.21
C HIS A 35 -15.80 2.04 -3.04
N GLU A 36 -15.72 2.54 -1.81
CA GLU A 36 -15.52 3.98 -1.55
C GLU A 36 -14.10 4.42 -1.92
N ILE A 37 -13.11 3.56 -1.67
CA ILE A 37 -11.72 3.79 -2.12
C ILE A 37 -11.68 3.89 -3.65
N LEU A 38 -12.33 2.95 -4.36
CA LEU A 38 -12.42 2.97 -5.82
C LEU A 38 -13.08 4.24 -6.36
N LYS A 39 -14.18 4.69 -5.77
CA LYS A 39 -14.82 5.97 -6.14
C LYS A 39 -13.87 7.15 -6.00
N CYS A 40 -13.14 7.20 -4.88
CA CYS A 40 -12.16 8.26 -4.64
C CYS A 40 -11.03 8.22 -5.68
N LEU A 41 -10.46 7.04 -5.95
CA LEU A 41 -9.40 6.85 -6.94
C LEU A 41 -9.85 7.26 -8.34
N ASN A 42 -11.03 6.83 -8.78
CA ASN A 42 -11.59 7.18 -10.09
C ASN A 42 -11.84 8.69 -10.19
N TYR A 43 -12.39 9.31 -9.15
CA TYR A 43 -12.57 10.77 -9.14
C TYR A 43 -11.25 11.52 -9.29
N ILE A 44 -10.21 11.09 -8.54
CA ILE A 44 -8.88 11.72 -8.65
C ILE A 44 -8.30 11.50 -10.05
N ASN A 45 -8.41 10.30 -10.58
CA ASN A 45 -7.91 9.96 -11.91
C ASN A 45 -8.54 10.85 -13.01
N GLU A 46 -9.86 11.10 -12.93
CA GLU A 46 -10.61 11.80 -13.95
C GLU A 46 -10.65 13.32 -13.76
N LYS A 47 -10.69 13.81 -12.52
CA LYS A 47 -11.03 15.19 -12.18
C LYS A 47 -9.92 15.96 -11.48
N ARG A 48 -8.83 15.32 -11.05
CA ARG A 48 -7.77 15.94 -10.25
C ARG A 48 -6.38 15.70 -10.88
N PRO A 49 -6.10 16.22 -12.08
CA PRO A 49 -4.82 15.98 -12.79
C PRO A 49 -3.61 16.57 -12.07
N GLU A 50 -3.80 17.51 -11.15
CA GLU A 50 -2.77 18.11 -10.32
C GLU A 50 -2.26 17.19 -9.20
N ILE A 51 -3.02 16.12 -8.86
CA ILE A 51 -2.58 15.11 -7.91
C ILE A 51 -1.73 14.08 -8.65
N LYS A 52 -0.45 14.03 -8.34
CA LYS A 52 0.51 13.10 -8.95
C LYS A 52 0.81 11.88 -8.08
N THR A 53 0.55 11.96 -6.78
CA THR A 53 0.80 10.86 -5.85
C THR A 53 -0.38 10.66 -4.91
N ILE A 54 -0.82 9.42 -4.79
CA ILE A 54 -1.81 8.97 -3.80
C ILE A 54 -1.14 7.97 -2.87
N VAL A 55 -1.30 8.15 -1.56
CA VAL A 55 -0.86 7.17 -0.55
C VAL A 55 -2.09 6.53 0.08
N ILE A 56 -2.22 5.21 -0.06
CA ILE A 56 -3.25 4.39 0.58
C ILE A 56 -2.61 3.74 1.80
N ASP A 57 -2.81 4.37 2.95
CA ASP A 57 -2.20 3.98 4.22
C ASP A 57 -2.97 2.87 4.92
N ASP A 58 -2.26 1.88 5.46
CA ASP A 58 -2.81 0.73 6.21
C ASP A 58 -3.79 -0.14 5.37
N TYR A 59 -3.47 -0.39 4.10
CA TYR A 59 -4.38 -1.03 3.13
C TYR A 59 -4.92 -2.40 3.57
N GLN A 60 -4.17 -3.20 4.32
CA GLN A 60 -4.63 -4.50 4.84
C GLN A 60 -5.90 -4.40 5.70
N TYR A 61 -6.20 -3.24 6.28
CA TYR A 61 -7.43 -3.06 7.06
C TYR A 61 -8.71 -3.03 6.22
N THR A 62 -8.63 -2.88 4.90
CA THR A 62 -9.79 -3.12 4.03
C THR A 62 -10.30 -4.56 4.23
N MET A 63 -9.38 -5.52 4.21
CA MET A 63 -9.69 -6.95 4.41
C MET A 63 -10.05 -7.27 5.86
N ALA A 64 -9.25 -6.81 6.81
CA ALA A 64 -9.44 -7.13 8.23
C ALA A 64 -10.79 -6.58 8.76
N ASN A 65 -11.12 -5.34 8.44
CA ASN A 65 -12.36 -4.74 8.89
C ASN A 65 -13.59 -5.33 8.18
N GLU A 66 -13.49 -5.67 6.89
CA GLU A 66 -14.57 -6.38 6.20
C GLU A 66 -14.79 -7.76 6.82
N TYR A 67 -13.72 -8.51 7.12
CA TYR A 67 -13.81 -9.78 7.81
C TYR A 67 -14.53 -9.65 9.16
N MET A 68 -14.16 -8.65 9.97
CA MET A 68 -14.79 -8.42 11.27
C MET A 68 -16.28 -8.03 11.14
N ARG A 69 -16.65 -7.20 10.16
CA ARG A 69 -18.07 -6.89 9.89
C ARG A 69 -18.89 -8.13 9.50
N ARG A 70 -18.23 -9.11 8.90
CA ARG A 70 -18.83 -10.36 8.39
C ARG A 70 -18.52 -11.57 9.26
N ALA A 71 -18.09 -11.37 10.51
CA ALA A 71 -17.63 -12.44 11.40
C ALA A 71 -18.70 -13.53 11.63
N ASN A 72 -19.98 -13.16 11.68
CA ASN A 72 -21.10 -14.08 11.90
C ASN A 72 -21.53 -14.85 10.64
N GLU A 73 -21.00 -14.53 9.46
CA GLU A 73 -21.27 -15.28 8.23
C GLU A 73 -20.53 -16.63 8.28
N THR A 74 -21.25 -17.70 7.99
CA THR A 74 -20.68 -19.06 7.90
C THR A 74 -20.16 -19.37 6.50
N GLY A 75 -19.27 -20.36 6.39
CA GLY A 75 -18.73 -20.83 5.11
C GLY A 75 -17.56 -19.99 4.57
N PHE A 76 -17.02 -20.44 3.44
CA PHE A 76 -15.78 -19.90 2.85
C PHE A 76 -16.01 -18.76 1.85
N LYS A 77 -17.23 -18.56 1.36
CA LYS A 77 -17.57 -17.57 0.33
C LYS A 77 -17.11 -16.15 0.71
N LYS A 78 -17.31 -15.76 1.97
CA LYS A 78 -16.90 -14.44 2.46
C LYS A 78 -15.41 -14.15 2.25
N PHE A 79 -14.54 -15.14 2.44
CA PHE A 79 -13.09 -14.95 2.27
C PHE A 79 -12.73 -14.68 0.80
N THR A 80 -13.40 -15.38 -0.13
CA THR A 80 -13.22 -15.12 -1.56
C THR A 80 -13.69 -13.71 -1.95
N GLU A 81 -14.84 -13.28 -1.42
CA GLU A 81 -15.39 -11.95 -1.68
C GLU A 81 -14.49 -10.84 -1.09
N ILE A 82 -14.00 -11.02 0.14
CA ILE A 82 -13.05 -10.07 0.77
C ILE A 82 -11.77 -9.98 -0.07
N ALA A 83 -11.23 -11.12 -0.50
CA ALA A 83 -10.05 -11.15 -1.36
C ALA A 83 -10.30 -10.45 -2.70
N GLN A 84 -11.45 -10.69 -3.32
CA GLN A 84 -11.86 -10.05 -4.58
C GLN A 84 -12.01 -8.53 -4.42
N ASN A 85 -12.61 -8.07 -3.33
CA ASN A 85 -12.78 -6.66 -3.03
C ASN A 85 -11.43 -5.95 -2.89
N ALA A 86 -10.50 -6.52 -2.14
CA ALA A 86 -9.15 -5.98 -2.01
C ALA A 86 -8.38 -6.03 -3.34
N TRP A 87 -8.42 -7.16 -4.05
CA TRP A 87 -7.81 -7.29 -5.36
C TRP A 87 -8.33 -6.25 -6.36
N SER A 88 -9.63 -5.94 -6.35
CA SER A 88 -10.26 -5.01 -7.29
C SER A 88 -9.70 -3.59 -7.18
N VAL A 89 -9.37 -3.12 -5.98
CA VAL A 89 -8.77 -1.80 -5.77
C VAL A 89 -7.38 -1.73 -6.39
N ILE A 90 -6.54 -2.73 -6.14
CA ILE A 90 -5.18 -2.77 -6.70
C ILE A 90 -5.25 -2.89 -8.23
N ASN A 91 -6.15 -3.74 -8.74
CA ASN A 91 -6.27 -3.96 -10.18
C ASN A 91 -6.78 -2.71 -10.92
N ALA A 92 -7.65 -1.90 -10.30
CA ALA A 92 -8.16 -0.67 -10.90
C ALA A 92 -7.05 0.37 -11.17
N VAL A 93 -6.01 0.41 -10.33
CA VAL A 93 -4.89 1.33 -10.51
C VAL A 93 -4.16 1.13 -11.83
N LYS A 94 -4.13 -0.11 -12.37
CA LYS A 94 -3.48 -0.42 -13.65
C LYS A 94 -4.08 0.30 -14.86
N ALA A 95 -5.33 0.75 -14.75
CA ALA A 95 -6.04 1.49 -15.80
C ALA A 95 -6.05 3.00 -15.59
N MET A 96 -5.37 3.50 -14.56
CA MET A 96 -5.29 4.93 -14.28
C MET A 96 -4.24 5.61 -15.17
N ARG A 97 -4.27 6.94 -15.19
CA ARG A 97 -3.31 7.74 -15.97
C ARG A 97 -1.87 7.46 -15.54
N GLU A 98 -0.95 7.50 -16.49
CA GLU A 98 0.46 7.11 -16.31
C GLU A 98 1.23 8.03 -15.36
N ASP A 99 0.81 9.30 -15.23
CA ASP A 99 1.43 10.29 -14.37
C ASP A 99 0.91 10.27 -12.91
N LEU A 100 0.17 9.23 -12.53
CA LEU A 100 -0.36 9.02 -11.18
C LEU A 100 0.34 7.87 -10.46
N LEU A 101 1.23 8.20 -9.55
CA LEU A 101 1.84 7.23 -8.65
C LEU A 101 0.86 6.86 -7.52
N VAL A 102 0.53 5.58 -7.37
CA VAL A 102 -0.29 5.09 -6.25
C VAL A 102 0.53 4.18 -5.36
N VAL A 103 0.75 4.61 -4.13
CA VAL A 103 1.52 3.90 -3.11
C VAL A 103 0.57 3.20 -2.14
N PHE A 104 0.69 1.88 -2.00
CA PHE A 104 -0.02 1.09 -1.01
C PHE A 104 0.91 0.79 0.16
N MET A 105 0.57 1.28 1.34
CA MET A 105 1.29 0.95 2.57
C MET A 105 0.56 -0.17 3.30
N MET A 106 1.30 -1.21 3.66
CA MET A 106 0.77 -2.40 4.32
C MET A 106 1.71 -2.85 5.43
N HIS A 107 1.17 -3.50 6.44
CA HIS A 107 1.99 -4.26 7.37
C HIS A 107 2.59 -5.48 6.69
N SER A 108 3.77 -5.88 7.13
CA SER A 108 4.38 -7.16 6.77
C SER A 108 4.16 -8.21 7.85
N GLU A 109 4.34 -9.45 7.49
CA GLU A 109 4.44 -10.58 8.42
C GLU A 109 5.63 -11.46 8.06
N VAL A 110 6.15 -12.15 9.05
CA VAL A 110 7.21 -13.15 8.87
C VAL A 110 6.56 -14.52 8.76
N THR A 111 6.92 -15.23 7.69
CA THR A 111 6.52 -16.63 7.46
C THR A 111 7.78 -17.49 7.29
N PHE A 112 7.60 -18.80 7.12
CA PHE A 112 8.68 -19.72 6.84
C PHE A 112 8.42 -20.41 5.51
N ASP A 113 9.44 -20.53 4.68
CA ASP A 113 9.40 -21.29 3.44
C ASP A 113 9.44 -22.83 3.71
N ALA A 114 9.40 -23.63 2.64
CA ALA A 114 9.44 -25.08 2.73
C ALA A 114 10.76 -25.61 3.32
N HIS A 115 11.81 -24.81 3.35
CA HIS A 115 13.13 -25.16 3.90
C HIS A 115 13.35 -24.61 5.33
N GLY A 116 12.33 -23.92 5.90
CA GLY A 116 12.41 -23.33 7.23
C GLY A 116 13.10 -21.97 7.29
N ASN A 117 13.39 -21.33 6.16
CA ASN A 117 13.96 -19.99 6.12
C ASN A 117 12.87 -18.96 6.39
N LYS A 118 13.21 -17.89 7.10
CA LYS A 118 12.31 -16.75 7.33
C LYS A 118 12.11 -15.98 6.02
N VAL A 119 10.84 -15.68 5.69
CA VAL A 119 10.47 -14.82 4.57
C VAL A 119 9.50 -13.77 5.07
N THR A 120 9.83 -12.51 4.83
CA THR A 120 8.95 -11.37 5.07
C THR A 120 8.10 -11.13 3.84
N LYS A 121 6.78 -11.05 4.03
CA LYS A 121 5.80 -10.77 2.97
C LYS A 121 4.73 -9.79 3.45
N ALA A 122 3.92 -9.27 2.53
CA ALA A 122 2.78 -8.45 2.87
C ALA A 122 1.76 -9.25 3.70
N LYS A 123 1.23 -8.63 4.77
CA LYS A 123 0.23 -9.26 5.63
C LYS A 123 -1.15 -9.23 4.99
N THR A 124 -1.76 -10.40 4.87
CA THR A 124 -3.13 -10.57 4.36
C THR A 124 -4.05 -11.18 5.44
N ILE A 125 -5.31 -11.46 5.11
CA ILE A 125 -6.26 -12.12 6.01
C ILE A 125 -6.14 -13.65 6.03
N GLY A 126 -5.13 -14.23 5.40
CA GLY A 126 -4.82 -15.64 5.52
C GLY A 126 -4.63 -16.41 4.22
N LYS A 127 -4.38 -17.71 4.38
CA LYS A 127 -3.91 -18.65 3.34
C LYS A 127 -4.75 -18.69 2.06
N MET A 128 -6.05 -18.43 2.11
CA MET A 128 -6.89 -18.45 0.89
C MET A 128 -6.47 -17.35 -0.09
N MET A 129 -6.20 -16.13 0.39
CA MET A 129 -5.73 -15.06 -0.46
C MET A 129 -4.29 -15.34 -0.91
N ASP A 130 -3.43 -15.71 0.01
CA ASP A 130 -2.00 -15.97 -0.25
C ASP A 130 -1.77 -17.09 -1.28
N ASN A 131 -2.64 -18.10 -1.29
CA ASN A 131 -2.51 -19.22 -2.24
C ASN A 131 -3.04 -18.91 -3.65
N VAL A 132 -3.90 -17.90 -3.80
CA VAL A 132 -4.54 -17.55 -5.08
C VAL A 132 -3.95 -16.28 -5.68
N VAL A 133 -3.66 -15.29 -4.83
CA VAL A 133 -3.17 -13.98 -5.25
C VAL A 133 -1.95 -13.60 -4.41
N THR A 134 -0.78 -13.60 -5.02
CA THR A 134 0.39 -12.98 -4.42
C THR A 134 0.30 -11.47 -4.61
N LEU A 135 -0.05 -10.73 -3.55
CA LEU A 135 -0.26 -9.28 -3.64
C LEU A 135 0.95 -8.55 -4.21
N GLU A 136 2.14 -8.87 -3.74
CA GLU A 136 3.39 -8.27 -4.20
C GLU A 136 3.63 -8.51 -5.69
N GLY A 137 3.09 -9.61 -6.23
CA GLY A 137 3.10 -9.92 -7.66
C GLY A 137 2.35 -8.89 -8.52
N MET A 138 1.41 -8.15 -7.93
CA MET A 138 0.59 -7.16 -8.65
C MET A 138 1.28 -5.80 -8.79
N PHE A 139 2.40 -5.55 -8.10
CA PHE A 139 3.14 -4.28 -8.13
C PHE A 139 4.44 -4.43 -8.92
N THR A 140 4.87 -3.36 -9.57
CA THR A 140 6.18 -3.28 -10.23
C THR A 140 7.31 -3.07 -9.22
N ILE A 141 7.03 -2.29 -8.18
CA ILE A 141 7.97 -1.95 -7.11
C ILE A 141 7.37 -2.38 -5.78
N VAL A 142 8.16 -3.12 -4.99
CA VAL A 142 7.83 -3.54 -3.62
C VAL A 142 9.01 -3.23 -2.73
N LEU A 143 8.84 -2.33 -1.78
CA LEU A 143 9.86 -1.90 -0.84
C LEU A 143 9.51 -2.38 0.57
N TYR A 144 10.49 -2.85 1.31
CA TYR A 144 10.34 -3.18 2.73
C TYR A 144 11.02 -2.13 3.59
N THR A 145 10.34 -1.66 4.63
CA THR A 145 10.98 -0.81 5.64
C THR A 145 11.92 -1.64 6.49
N ASP A 146 13.12 -1.11 6.71
CA ASP A 146 14.11 -1.67 7.61
C ASP A 146 14.49 -0.62 8.66
N VAL A 147 14.63 -1.06 9.92
CA VAL A 147 14.96 -0.19 11.04
C VAL A 147 16.14 -0.79 11.77
N THR A 148 17.27 -0.12 11.73
CA THR A 148 18.49 -0.55 12.38
C THR A 148 18.91 0.44 13.45
N LYS A 149 19.65 -0.04 14.46
CA LYS A 149 20.24 0.82 15.50
C LYS A 149 21.57 1.33 14.98
N GLY A 150 21.64 2.62 14.66
CA GLY A 150 22.87 3.33 14.34
C GLY A 150 23.54 3.94 15.58
N GLU A 151 24.67 4.61 15.39
CA GLU A 151 25.42 5.27 16.45
C GLU A 151 24.63 6.43 17.11
N ASN A 152 23.83 7.15 16.31
CA ASN A 152 23.08 8.34 16.75
C ASN A 152 21.58 8.07 16.97
N GLY A 153 21.15 6.80 16.99
CA GLY A 153 19.74 6.44 17.17
C GLY A 153 19.26 5.41 16.16
N MET A 154 17.94 5.39 15.91
CA MET A 154 17.35 4.46 14.93
C MET A 154 17.47 5.02 13.52
N GLU A 155 17.98 4.21 12.61
CA GLU A 155 18.07 4.50 11.18
C GLU A 155 16.96 3.79 10.44
N TYR A 156 16.26 4.54 9.59
CA TYR A 156 15.13 4.05 8.79
C TYR A 156 15.51 4.01 7.32
N SER A 157 15.25 2.90 6.66
CA SER A 157 15.57 2.69 5.25
C SER A 157 14.51 1.86 4.55
N PHE A 158 14.57 1.85 3.21
CA PHE A 158 13.86 0.90 2.37
C PHE A 158 14.84 -0.12 1.79
N ILE A 159 14.44 -1.40 1.82
CA ILE A 159 15.06 -2.48 1.07
C ILE A 159 14.36 -2.56 -0.30
N THR A 160 15.12 -2.45 -1.38
CA THR A 160 14.63 -2.28 -2.76
C THR A 160 14.60 -3.57 -3.56
N GLN A 161 15.28 -4.62 -3.09
CA GLN A 161 15.42 -5.90 -3.79
C GLN A 161 15.24 -7.06 -2.84
N ASN A 162 14.90 -8.21 -3.39
CA ASN A 162 14.88 -9.47 -2.66
C ASN A 162 16.31 -9.89 -2.30
N ASP A 163 16.54 -10.14 -1.01
CA ASP A 163 17.77 -10.62 -0.43
C ASP A 163 17.70 -12.11 0.01
N GLY A 164 16.62 -12.80 -0.37
CA GLY A 164 16.30 -14.16 0.10
C GLY A 164 15.42 -14.20 1.34
N ALA A 165 15.26 -13.09 2.06
CA ALA A 165 14.48 -12.98 3.29
C ALA A 165 13.17 -12.17 3.13
N ASN A 166 12.90 -11.62 1.96
CA ASN A 166 11.71 -10.82 1.67
C ASN A 166 11.27 -10.96 0.20
N THR A 167 10.13 -10.40 -0.15
CA THR A 167 9.58 -10.37 -1.52
C THR A 167 9.77 -9.01 -2.20
N GLY A 168 10.75 -8.22 -1.76
CA GLY A 168 11.08 -6.91 -2.31
C GLY A 168 11.53 -7.01 -3.77
N LYS A 169 11.16 -6.02 -4.57
CA LYS A 169 11.56 -5.93 -5.98
C LYS A 169 11.44 -4.51 -6.53
N ALA A 170 12.28 -4.21 -7.48
CA ALA A 170 12.21 -3.03 -8.32
C ALA A 170 12.80 -3.35 -9.70
N PRO A 171 12.53 -2.54 -10.74
CA PRO A 171 13.24 -2.65 -12.00
C PRO A 171 14.75 -2.61 -11.81
N LYS A 172 15.48 -3.32 -12.71
CA LYS A 172 16.94 -3.38 -12.65
C LYS A 172 17.52 -1.97 -12.67
N ASP A 173 18.50 -1.73 -11.81
CA ASP A 173 19.29 -0.48 -11.72
C ASP A 173 18.47 0.80 -11.36
N MET A 174 17.16 0.69 -11.06
CA MET A 174 16.33 1.85 -10.70
C MET A 174 16.86 2.59 -9.48
N PHE A 175 17.16 1.91 -8.39
CA PHE A 175 17.56 2.54 -7.13
C PHE A 175 19.07 2.55 -6.86
N GLY A 176 19.89 2.01 -7.72
CA GLY A 176 21.36 1.99 -7.60
C GLY A 176 21.92 1.31 -6.33
N SER A 177 21.08 0.96 -5.35
CA SER A 177 21.45 0.31 -4.08
C SER A 177 20.31 -0.56 -3.56
N VAL A 178 20.67 -1.65 -2.86
CA VAL A 178 19.70 -2.53 -2.18
C VAL A 178 19.04 -1.82 -1.01
N LYS A 179 19.70 -0.85 -0.39
CA LYS A 179 19.21 -0.09 0.77
C LYS A 179 19.28 1.40 0.47
N ILE A 180 18.14 2.09 0.58
CA ILE A 180 18.01 3.52 0.35
C ILE A 180 17.36 4.20 1.55
N PRO A 181 17.46 5.54 1.73
CA PRO A 181 16.74 6.26 2.77
C PRO A 181 15.22 6.00 2.72
N ASN A 182 14.58 5.92 3.89
CA ASN A 182 13.11 5.80 4.01
C ASN A 182 12.45 7.16 3.69
N ASP A 183 12.45 7.52 2.42
CA ASP A 183 11.88 8.77 1.91
C ASP A 183 11.06 8.48 0.65
N LEU A 184 9.73 8.62 0.75
CA LEU A 184 8.82 8.43 -0.39
C LEU A 184 8.99 9.48 -1.48
N LYS A 185 9.50 10.68 -1.16
CA LYS A 185 9.80 11.68 -2.18
C LYS A 185 10.98 11.21 -3.03
N LEU A 186 12.06 10.73 -2.40
CA LEU A 186 13.19 10.14 -3.10
C LEU A 186 12.74 8.99 -4.02
N VAL A 187 11.86 8.12 -3.54
CA VAL A 187 11.30 7.02 -4.35
C VAL A 187 10.53 7.55 -5.56
N ALA A 188 9.66 8.55 -5.37
CA ALA A 188 8.86 9.13 -6.45
C ALA A 188 9.75 9.84 -7.50
N ASP A 189 10.72 10.63 -7.05
CA ASP A 189 11.68 11.32 -7.93
C ASP A 189 12.50 10.29 -8.74
N THR A 190 12.98 9.21 -8.10
CA THR A 190 13.71 8.13 -8.78
C THR A 190 12.88 7.40 -9.83
N ILE A 191 11.59 7.16 -9.56
CA ILE A 191 10.67 6.55 -10.53
C ILE A 191 10.47 7.47 -11.74
N GLU A 192 10.33 8.78 -11.52
CA GLU A 192 10.16 9.75 -12.60
C GLU A 192 11.44 9.85 -13.46
N GLU A 193 12.62 9.90 -12.84
CA GLU A 193 13.91 9.90 -13.53
C GLU A 193 14.16 8.61 -14.33
N TYR A 194 13.77 7.45 -13.81
CA TYR A 194 13.95 6.17 -14.47
C TYR A 194 13.09 6.03 -15.73
N ASN A 195 11.93 6.69 -15.78
CA ASN A 195 11.01 6.65 -16.92
C ASN A 195 11.33 7.69 -18.03
N ASN A 196 12.28 8.60 -17.80
CA ASN A 196 12.75 9.60 -18.77
C ASN A 196 14.05 9.15 -19.43
#